data_286090dba1de6fa86314bd94ae06ac60
#
_entry.id   286090dba1de6fa86314bd94ae06ac60
#
_cell.length_a   1.000
_cell.length_b   1.000
_cell.length_c   1.000
_cell.angle_alpha   90.00
_cell.angle_beta   90.00
_cell.angle_gamma   90.00
#
_symmetry.space_group_name_H-M   'P 1'
#
loop_
_entity.id
_entity.type
_entity.pdbx_description
1 polymer ?
#
loop_
_entity_poly.entity_id
_entity_poly.type
_entity_poly.pdbx_seq_one_letter_code
_entity_poly.pdbx_strand_id
1 'polypeptide(L)'
;MTRALLLVALAAAASTAAQACELPGGGAQRIESPRHVVLYRAKPAPRVGEHFALEIAVCPAPEGVRVDATMPEHRHGMNYRPTVTAQGGGHYRAEGLMFHMAGRWELVFEVRAGGATERLAQSLKLE
;
A
#
# COMPACT_ATOMS: atom_id res chain seq x y z
N MET A 1 -13.15 -52.21 -40.69
CA MET A 1 -11.93 -51.48 -40.25
C MET A 1 -12.36 -50.12 -39.77
N THR A 2 -12.48 -49.98 -38.44
CA THR A 2 -12.97 -48.74 -37.80
C THR A 2 -11.79 -48.02 -37.20
N ARG A 3 -11.40 -46.87 -37.75
CA ARG A 3 -10.33 -46.03 -37.20
C ARG A 3 -10.93 -45.13 -36.12
N ALA A 4 -10.59 -45.39 -34.89
CA ALA A 4 -10.89 -44.52 -33.78
C ALA A 4 -9.96 -43.31 -33.80
N LEU A 5 -10.48 -42.10 -33.97
CA LEU A 5 -9.74 -40.85 -33.76
C LEU A 5 -9.74 -40.52 -32.26
N LEU A 6 -8.55 -40.63 -31.66
CA LEU A 6 -8.32 -40.09 -30.32
C LEU A 6 -8.15 -38.56 -30.42
N LEU A 7 -9.16 -37.85 -29.91
CA LEU A 7 -9.05 -36.40 -29.66
C LEU A 7 -8.27 -36.19 -28.37
N VAL A 8 -7.04 -35.74 -28.47
CA VAL A 8 -6.26 -35.27 -27.33
C VAL A 8 -6.70 -33.84 -27.03
N ALA A 9 -7.47 -33.65 -25.96
CA ALA A 9 -7.80 -32.33 -25.46
C ALA A 9 -6.56 -31.75 -24.74
N LEU A 10 -5.95 -30.75 -25.34
CA LEU A 10 -4.87 -29.98 -24.74
C LEU A 10 -5.50 -29.01 -23.73
N ALA A 11 -5.45 -29.32 -22.46
CA ALA A 11 -5.83 -28.40 -21.39
C ALA A 11 -4.75 -27.33 -21.28
N ALA A 12 -5.03 -26.14 -21.78
CA ALA A 12 -4.21 -24.97 -21.55
C ALA A 12 -4.32 -24.58 -20.07
N ALA A 13 -3.32 -24.90 -19.27
CA ALA A 13 -3.18 -24.37 -17.93
C ALA A 13 -2.88 -22.86 -18.05
N ALA A 14 -3.89 -22.04 -17.80
CA ALA A 14 -3.69 -20.60 -17.63
C ALA A 14 -2.89 -20.37 -16.35
N SER A 15 -1.59 -20.18 -16.47
CA SER A 15 -0.75 -19.67 -15.39
C SER A 15 -1.19 -18.24 -15.10
N THR A 16 -1.97 -18.05 -14.04
CA THR A 16 -2.15 -16.73 -13.46
C THR A 16 -0.82 -16.31 -12.85
N ALA A 17 0.00 -15.63 -13.63
CA ALA A 17 1.18 -14.95 -13.10
C ALA A 17 0.69 -14.01 -12.00
N ALA A 18 1.14 -14.24 -10.75
CA ALA A 18 0.91 -13.30 -9.66
C ALA A 18 1.46 -11.94 -10.14
N GLN A 19 0.57 -10.95 -10.29
CA GLN A 19 0.99 -9.61 -10.68
C GLN A 19 1.95 -9.09 -9.63
N ALA A 20 3.17 -8.75 -10.03
CA ALA A 20 4.13 -8.11 -9.15
C ALA A 20 3.54 -6.81 -8.63
N CYS A 21 3.72 -6.55 -7.34
CA CYS A 21 3.32 -5.29 -6.75
C CYS A 21 4.23 -4.18 -7.27
N GLU A 22 3.67 -3.18 -7.94
CA GLU A 22 4.44 -2.11 -8.57
C GLU A 22 3.89 -0.74 -8.23
N LEU A 23 4.80 0.18 -7.97
CA LEU A 23 4.55 1.61 -7.89
C LEU A 23 5.53 2.31 -8.83
N PRO A 24 5.10 2.61 -10.08
CA PRO A 24 5.98 3.18 -11.09
C PRO A 24 6.65 4.49 -10.64
N GLY A 25 7.86 4.76 -11.15
CA GLY A 25 8.60 6.01 -10.90
C GLY A 25 9.78 5.89 -9.94
N GLY A 26 10.07 4.71 -9.40
CA GLY A 26 11.21 4.46 -8.51
C GLY A 26 11.09 5.11 -7.13
N GLY A 27 12.01 4.79 -6.22
CA GLY A 27 12.09 5.39 -4.88
C GLY A 27 10.96 5.00 -3.91
N ALA A 28 10.20 3.95 -4.22
CA ALA A 28 9.16 3.48 -3.32
C ALA A 28 9.77 2.75 -2.11
N GLN A 29 9.17 3.00 -0.94
CA GLN A 29 9.38 2.20 0.25
C GLN A 29 8.48 0.98 0.21
N ARG A 30 8.91 -0.12 0.85
CA ARG A 30 8.19 -1.38 0.89
C ARG A 30 8.01 -1.86 2.31
N ILE A 31 6.80 -2.20 2.68
CA ILE A 31 6.46 -2.90 3.93
C ILE A 31 5.58 -4.09 3.63
N GLU A 32 5.69 -5.14 4.44
CA GLU A 32 4.98 -6.39 4.21
C GLU A 32 4.28 -6.88 5.47
N SER A 33 3.17 -7.53 5.26
CA SER A 33 2.50 -8.40 6.23
C SER A 33 2.37 -9.80 5.64
N PRO A 34 1.88 -10.80 6.39
CA PRO A 34 1.62 -12.12 5.82
C PRO A 34 0.64 -12.13 4.65
N ARG A 35 -0.22 -11.10 4.53
CA ARG A 35 -1.28 -11.05 3.51
C ARG A 35 -1.12 -9.96 2.46
N HIS A 36 -0.39 -8.89 2.77
CA HIS A 36 -0.26 -7.75 1.87
C HIS A 36 1.16 -7.21 1.79
N VAL A 37 1.45 -6.65 0.64
CA VAL A 37 2.61 -5.79 0.41
C VAL A 37 2.09 -4.37 0.19
N VAL A 38 2.67 -3.40 0.86
CA VAL A 38 2.41 -1.98 0.65
C VAL A 38 3.67 -1.33 0.12
N LEU A 39 3.57 -0.75 -1.07
CA LEU A 39 4.57 0.17 -1.62
C LEU A 39 4.05 1.59 -1.47
N TYR A 40 4.91 2.50 -1.06
CA TYR A 40 4.51 3.91 -0.98
C TYR A 40 5.67 4.85 -1.27
N ARG A 41 5.34 6.04 -1.70
CA ARG A 41 6.28 7.13 -1.95
C ARG A 41 5.68 8.45 -1.52
N ALA A 42 6.39 9.20 -0.70
CA ALA A 42 5.99 10.53 -0.30
C ALA A 42 6.39 11.58 -1.36
N LYS A 43 5.50 12.51 -1.63
CA LYS A 43 5.72 13.65 -2.54
C LYS A 43 5.13 14.93 -1.95
N PRO A 44 5.95 15.94 -1.71
CA PRO A 44 7.42 15.90 -1.61
C PRO A 44 7.90 15.02 -0.44
N ALA A 45 9.21 14.85 -0.32
CA ALA A 45 9.76 14.18 0.87
C ALA A 45 9.31 14.91 2.14
N PRO A 46 8.91 14.18 3.19
CA PRO A 46 8.38 14.81 4.40
C PRO A 46 9.36 15.77 5.06
N ARG A 47 8.87 16.94 5.43
CA ARG A 47 9.57 17.95 6.22
C ARG A 47 8.64 18.48 7.30
N VAL A 48 9.21 18.89 8.43
CA VAL A 48 8.42 19.46 9.52
C VAL A 48 7.64 20.68 9.04
N GLY A 49 6.32 20.68 9.30
CA GLY A 49 5.43 21.80 9.00
C GLY A 49 5.01 21.92 7.53
N GLU A 50 5.40 20.98 6.68
CA GLU A 50 5.03 20.97 5.26
C GLU A 50 4.07 19.84 4.92
N HIS A 51 3.04 20.14 4.15
CA HIS A 51 2.13 19.12 3.62
C HIS A 51 2.81 18.24 2.58
N PHE A 52 2.48 16.96 2.62
CA PHE A 52 2.90 15.99 1.60
C PHE A 52 1.75 15.04 1.27
N ALA A 53 1.91 14.33 0.19
CA ALA A 53 1.01 13.28 -0.26
C ALA A 53 1.76 11.95 -0.34
N LEU A 54 1.01 10.84 -0.35
CA LEU A 54 1.54 9.52 -0.61
C LEU A 54 0.93 8.96 -1.89
N GLU A 55 1.77 8.41 -2.74
CA GLU A 55 1.38 7.46 -3.76
C GLU A 55 1.54 6.06 -3.17
N ILE A 56 0.53 5.21 -3.32
CA ILE A 56 0.44 3.92 -2.63
C ILE A 56 0.00 2.84 -3.60
N ALA A 57 0.64 1.67 -3.52
CA ALA A 57 0.16 0.44 -4.12
C ALA A 57 0.07 -0.66 -3.07
N VAL A 58 -1.06 -1.35 -3.01
CA VAL A 58 -1.29 -2.47 -2.09
C VAL A 58 -1.60 -3.71 -2.88
N CYS A 59 -0.89 -4.79 -2.63
CA CYS A 59 -1.00 -6.05 -3.36
C CYS A 59 -1.13 -7.23 -2.38
N PRO A 60 -2.08 -8.15 -2.62
CA PRO A 60 -3.16 -8.04 -3.59
C PRO A 60 -4.08 -6.86 -3.31
N ALA A 61 -4.85 -6.42 -4.30
CA ALA A 61 -5.73 -5.26 -4.17
C ALA A 61 -6.73 -5.47 -3.04
N PRO A 62 -6.75 -4.59 -2.02
CA PRO A 62 -7.66 -4.71 -0.89
C PRO A 62 -9.02 -4.06 -1.17
N GLU A 63 -9.95 -4.17 -0.22
CA GLU A 63 -11.23 -3.48 -0.26
C GLU A 63 -11.10 -1.99 0.08
N GLY A 64 -10.11 -1.63 0.91
CA GLY A 64 -9.86 -0.25 1.28
C GLY A 64 -8.56 -0.07 2.05
N VAL A 65 -8.09 1.16 2.06
CA VAL A 65 -6.88 1.57 2.77
C VAL A 65 -7.16 2.86 3.54
N ARG A 66 -6.73 2.91 4.78
CA ARG A 66 -6.64 4.14 5.58
C ARG A 66 -5.18 4.43 5.88
N VAL A 67 -4.86 5.70 5.96
CA VAL A 67 -3.51 6.19 6.25
C VAL A 67 -3.58 7.11 7.46
N ASP A 68 -2.65 6.94 8.38
CA ASP A 68 -2.47 7.81 9.53
C ASP A 68 -0.98 7.88 9.89
N ALA A 69 -0.63 8.73 10.83
CA ALA A 69 0.69 8.78 11.40
C ALA A 69 0.64 9.20 12.87
N THR A 70 1.50 8.61 13.67
CA THR A 70 1.57 8.85 15.10
C THR A 70 3.01 9.09 15.54
N MET A 71 3.16 9.81 16.64
CA MET A 71 4.41 9.87 17.41
C MET A 71 4.22 9.06 18.70
N PRO A 72 4.60 7.77 18.74
CA PRO A 72 4.33 6.92 19.90
C PRO A 72 4.97 7.42 21.19
N GLU A 73 6.14 8.04 21.11
CA GLU A 73 6.85 8.58 22.28
C GLU A 73 6.16 9.81 22.88
N HIS A 74 5.38 10.54 22.08
CA HIS A 74 4.60 11.71 22.51
C HIS A 74 3.11 11.40 22.69
N ARG A 75 2.66 10.19 22.38
CA ARG A 75 1.27 9.73 22.51
C ARG A 75 0.26 10.60 21.78
N HIS A 76 0.63 11.10 20.59
CA HIS A 76 -0.28 11.86 19.73
C HIS A 76 -0.06 11.51 18.26
N GLY A 77 -0.98 11.93 17.42
CA GLY A 77 -0.90 11.81 15.98
C GLY A 77 -0.69 13.13 15.28
N MET A 78 -0.98 13.13 13.99
CA MET A 78 -1.04 14.36 13.19
C MET A 78 -2.24 15.22 13.61
N ASN A 79 -2.14 16.53 13.38
CA ASN A 79 -3.25 17.47 13.57
C ASN A 79 -4.30 17.37 12.45
N TYR A 80 -4.00 16.67 11.38
CA TYR A 80 -4.81 16.54 10.18
C TYR A 80 -5.14 15.08 9.89
N ARG A 81 -6.30 14.85 9.30
CA ARG A 81 -6.67 13.54 8.76
C ARG A 81 -6.44 13.55 7.26
N PRO A 82 -5.61 12.65 6.72
CA PRO A 82 -5.44 12.55 5.30
C PRO A 82 -6.71 12.05 4.61
N THR A 83 -6.91 12.52 3.38
CA THR A 83 -7.93 11.98 2.48
C THR A 83 -7.30 10.91 1.61
N VAL A 84 -7.86 9.71 1.59
CA VAL A 84 -7.38 8.60 0.78
C VAL A 84 -8.35 8.35 -0.36
N THR A 85 -7.86 8.39 -1.58
CA THR A 85 -8.63 8.16 -2.80
C THR A 85 -8.14 6.90 -3.50
N ALA A 86 -9.05 5.96 -3.77
CA ALA A 86 -8.75 4.78 -4.58
C ALA A 86 -8.63 5.17 -6.05
N GLN A 87 -7.61 4.65 -6.71
CA GLN A 87 -7.31 4.91 -8.13
C GLN A 87 -7.47 3.65 -9.00
N GLY A 88 -7.94 2.54 -8.42
CA GLY A 88 -8.11 1.26 -9.08
C GLY A 88 -6.88 0.36 -9.00
N GLY A 89 -7.11 -0.96 -9.09
CA GLY A 89 -6.04 -1.95 -9.14
C GLY A 89 -5.13 -2.00 -7.90
N GLY A 90 -5.63 -1.61 -6.73
CA GLY A 90 -4.84 -1.54 -5.50
C GLY A 90 -4.00 -0.29 -5.35
N HIS A 91 -4.16 0.69 -6.24
CA HIS A 91 -3.50 1.98 -6.16
C HIS A 91 -4.36 2.99 -5.40
N TYR A 92 -3.69 3.81 -4.58
CA TYR A 92 -4.32 4.84 -3.74
C TYR A 92 -3.45 6.10 -3.72
N ARG A 93 -4.09 7.22 -3.46
CA ARG A 93 -3.44 8.48 -3.17
C ARG A 93 -3.94 9.00 -1.83
N ALA A 94 -3.01 9.29 -0.92
CA ALA A 94 -3.32 9.97 0.33
C ALA A 94 -2.81 11.41 0.27
N GLU A 95 -3.65 12.36 0.65
CA GLU A 95 -3.33 13.79 0.62
C GLU A 95 -3.62 14.43 1.97
N GLY A 96 -2.94 15.53 2.26
CA GLY A 96 -3.14 16.30 3.48
C GLY A 96 -2.38 15.77 4.68
N LEU A 97 -1.33 14.98 4.47
CA LEU A 97 -0.43 14.62 5.57
C LEU A 97 0.47 15.80 5.92
N MET A 98 0.77 15.94 7.22
CA MET A 98 1.75 16.89 7.72
C MET A 98 2.29 16.41 9.05
N PHE A 99 3.61 16.40 9.19
CA PHE A 99 4.29 16.19 10.45
C PHE A 99 4.63 17.55 11.08
N HIS A 100 3.95 17.89 12.16
CA HIS A 100 4.03 19.24 12.73
C HIS A 100 5.22 19.44 13.66
N MET A 101 6.03 18.41 13.93
CA MET A 101 7.22 18.51 14.76
C MET A 101 8.28 17.48 14.36
N ALA A 102 9.53 17.77 14.68
CA ALA A 102 10.64 16.84 14.50
C ALA A 102 10.53 15.65 15.46
N GLY A 103 11.23 14.57 15.13
CA GLY A 103 11.29 13.37 15.92
C GLY A 103 10.86 12.11 15.16
N ARG A 104 10.62 11.03 15.89
CA ARG A 104 10.23 9.75 15.31
C ARG A 104 8.72 9.69 15.13
N TRP A 105 8.32 9.53 13.88
CA TRP A 105 6.95 9.26 13.48
C TRP A 105 6.78 7.81 13.04
N GLU A 106 5.60 7.30 13.19
CA GLU A 106 5.18 6.01 12.68
C GLU A 106 4.06 6.24 11.66
N LEU A 107 4.38 5.99 10.39
CA LEU A 107 3.40 6.03 9.29
C LEU A 107 2.64 4.72 9.29
N VAL A 108 1.31 4.79 9.28
CA VAL A 108 0.42 3.64 9.49
C VAL A 108 -0.48 3.47 8.28
N PHE A 109 -0.54 2.24 7.79
CA PHE A 109 -1.49 1.80 6.77
C PHE A 109 -2.42 0.77 7.37
N GLU A 110 -3.71 1.04 7.36
CA GLU A 110 -4.74 0.07 7.70
C GLU A 110 -5.33 -0.49 6.41
N VAL A 111 -5.09 -1.76 6.16
CA VAL A 111 -5.50 -2.47 4.95
C VAL A 111 -6.67 -3.38 5.27
N ARG A 112 -7.84 -3.10 4.68
CA ARG A 112 -9.05 -3.89 4.87
C ARG A 112 -9.26 -4.84 3.70
N ALA A 113 -9.38 -6.13 4.01
CA ALA A 113 -9.69 -7.19 3.06
C ALA A 113 -10.32 -8.39 3.77
N GLY A 114 -11.34 -9.00 3.14
CA GLY A 114 -11.97 -10.21 3.66
C GLY A 114 -12.58 -10.07 5.05
N GLY A 115 -13.14 -8.90 5.38
CA GLY A 115 -13.74 -8.63 6.69
C GLY A 115 -12.74 -8.41 7.83
N ALA A 116 -11.45 -8.33 7.54
CA ALA A 116 -10.38 -8.08 8.50
C ALA A 116 -9.56 -6.85 8.11
N THR A 117 -8.93 -6.24 9.11
CA THR A 117 -8.02 -5.10 8.92
C THR A 117 -6.64 -5.49 9.41
N GLU A 118 -5.65 -5.32 8.54
CA GLU A 118 -4.24 -5.40 8.92
C GLU A 118 -3.67 -4.01 9.11
N ARG A 119 -2.80 -3.87 10.11
CA ARG A 119 -2.05 -2.66 10.38
C ARG A 119 -0.59 -2.86 10.00
N LEU A 120 -0.11 -2.12 9.02
CA LEU A 120 1.30 -2.07 8.65
C LEU A 120 1.84 -0.70 9.02
N ALA A 121 3.03 -0.65 9.59
CA ALA A 121 3.62 0.60 10.05
C ALA A 121 5.10 0.69 9.67
N GLN A 122 5.53 1.90 9.37
CA GLN A 122 6.91 2.24 9.05
C GLN A 122 7.36 3.41 9.90
N SER A 123 8.43 3.21 10.68
CA SER A 123 9.08 4.30 11.41
C SER A 123 9.90 5.18 10.47
N LEU A 124 9.83 6.47 10.69
CA LEU A 124 10.68 7.46 10.04
C LEU A 124 11.06 8.56 11.03
N LYS A 125 12.25 9.09 10.88
CA LYS A 125 12.76 10.16 11.71
C LYS A 125 12.88 11.44 10.90
N LEU A 126 12.34 12.53 11.46
CA LEU A 126 12.50 13.89 10.93
C LEU A 126 13.43 14.69 11.82
N GLU A 127 14.36 15.39 11.20
CA GLU A 127 15.31 16.30 11.86
C GLU A 127 14.72 17.71 12.00
#